data_3e6474290f40ff7e5db5be684a8ebc70
#
_entry.id   3e6474290f40ff7e5db5be684a8ebc70
#
_cell.length_a   1.000
_cell.length_b   1.000
_cell.length_c   1.000
_cell.angle_alpha   90.00
_cell.angle_beta   90.00
_cell.angle_gamma   90.00
#
_symmetry.space_group_name_H-M   'P 1'
#
loop_
_entity.id
_entity.type
_entity.pdbx_description
1 polymer ?
#
loop_
_entity_poly.entity_id
_entity_poly.type
_entity_poly.pdbx_seq_one_letter_code
_entity_poly.pdbx_strand_id
1 'polypeptide(L)'
;MNLDNTEVKTVKQFIIILIIVVVLIGAIYLFTSKIVNKDNSSSNSNDNSSSKTAYIDPTMAIVGTMLNKGTDEYYVLIYDATTEDASSYARLITQYKTGKNIKATYTVYLNNPLNSKYVATDGETNPTATDLSNLRFGKITLLKVKNNKIANAYESVEAIKKELKITD
;
A
#
# COMPACT_ATOMS: atom_id res chain seq x y z
N MET A 1 17.76 -57.16 28.21
CA MET A 1 16.50 -56.47 27.91
C MET A 1 16.35 -56.48 26.39
N ASN A 2 15.69 -57.51 25.82
CA ASN A 2 15.49 -57.60 24.40
C ASN A 2 14.34 -56.68 23.99
N LEU A 3 14.64 -55.59 23.35
CA LEU A 3 13.64 -54.72 22.74
C LEU A 3 12.96 -55.48 21.61
N ASP A 4 11.65 -55.53 21.69
CA ASP A 4 10.81 -56.22 20.71
C ASP A 4 11.03 -55.58 19.33
N ASN A 5 11.14 -56.39 18.28
CA ASN A 5 11.43 -55.92 16.90
C ASN A 5 10.48 -54.81 16.41
N THR A 6 9.27 -54.76 17.01
CA THR A 6 8.25 -53.74 16.71
C THR A 6 8.60 -52.39 17.30
N GLU A 7 9.16 -52.32 18.50
CA GLU A 7 9.61 -51.09 19.16
C GLU A 7 10.81 -50.47 18.44
N VAL A 8 11.77 -51.29 18.03
CA VAL A 8 12.93 -50.86 17.27
C VAL A 8 12.54 -50.23 15.92
N LYS A 9 11.52 -50.79 15.27
CA LYS A 9 10.99 -50.28 14.00
C LYS A 9 10.30 -48.94 14.16
N THR A 10 9.51 -48.78 15.22
CA THR A 10 8.81 -47.52 15.57
C THR A 10 9.81 -46.41 15.92
N VAL A 11 10.85 -46.74 16.70
CA VAL A 11 11.91 -45.75 17.05
C VAL A 11 12.68 -45.33 15.80
N LYS A 12 13.02 -46.23 14.90
CA LYS A 12 13.66 -45.87 13.62
C LYS A 12 12.82 -44.96 12.76
N GLN A 13 11.52 -45.21 12.64
CA GLN A 13 10.59 -44.38 11.90
C GLN A 13 10.49 -42.99 12.53
N PHE A 14 10.43 -42.89 13.85
CA PHE A 14 10.41 -41.62 14.56
C PHE A 14 11.67 -40.79 14.31
N ILE A 15 12.85 -41.42 14.36
CA ILE A 15 14.14 -40.75 14.09
C ILE A 15 14.18 -40.22 12.64
N ILE A 16 13.69 -41.00 11.67
CA ILE A 16 13.67 -40.59 10.26
C ILE A 16 12.77 -39.36 10.09
N ILE A 17 11.58 -39.35 10.69
CA ILE A 17 10.67 -38.21 10.64
C ILE A 17 11.32 -36.95 11.26
N LEU A 18 11.96 -37.11 12.41
CA LEU A 18 12.64 -36.02 13.10
C LEU A 18 13.76 -35.41 12.24
N ILE A 19 14.56 -36.24 11.57
CA ILE A 19 15.60 -35.78 10.64
C ILE A 19 14.99 -34.99 9.48
N ILE A 20 13.89 -35.47 8.89
CA ILE A 20 13.21 -34.76 7.79
C ILE A 20 12.73 -33.37 8.24
N VAL A 21 12.13 -33.28 9.43
CA VAL A 21 11.67 -32.00 9.99
C VAL A 21 12.82 -31.01 10.20
N VAL A 22 13.95 -31.50 10.77
CA VAL A 22 15.13 -30.66 10.98
C VAL A 22 15.71 -30.16 9.65
N VAL A 23 15.76 -31.01 8.63
CA VAL A 23 16.23 -30.61 7.28
C VAL A 23 15.31 -29.58 6.65
N LEU A 24 13.99 -29.73 6.80
CA LEU A 24 13.01 -28.75 6.29
C LEU A 24 13.16 -27.39 6.97
N ILE A 25 13.31 -27.38 8.30
CA ILE A 25 13.55 -26.14 9.06
C ILE A 25 14.86 -25.47 8.63
N GLY A 26 15.91 -26.24 8.47
CA GLY A 26 17.21 -25.76 7.97
C GLY A 26 17.13 -25.20 6.56
N ALA A 27 16.39 -25.84 5.67
CA ALA A 27 16.19 -25.36 4.31
C ALA A 27 15.41 -24.03 4.28
N ILE A 28 14.37 -23.90 5.09
CA ILE A 28 13.61 -22.65 5.22
C ILE A 28 14.52 -21.54 5.78
N TYR A 29 15.31 -21.82 6.80
CA TYR A 29 16.24 -20.85 7.38
C TYR A 29 17.28 -20.36 6.38
N LEU A 30 17.88 -21.26 5.60
CA LEU A 30 18.85 -20.91 4.56
C LEU A 30 18.20 -20.11 3.42
N PHE A 31 16.97 -20.42 3.07
CA PHE A 31 16.23 -19.69 2.05
C PHE A 31 15.90 -18.28 2.52
N THR A 32 15.41 -18.15 3.75
CA THR A 32 15.06 -16.84 4.35
C THR A 32 16.30 -15.97 4.55
N SER A 33 17.44 -16.53 5.01
CA SER A 33 18.67 -15.75 5.23
C SER A 33 19.31 -15.29 3.92
N LYS A 34 19.15 -16.02 2.81
CA LYS A 34 19.61 -15.57 1.49
C LYS A 34 18.76 -14.45 0.91
N ILE A 35 17.48 -14.39 1.24
CA ILE A 35 16.58 -13.33 0.77
C ILE A 35 16.78 -12.06 1.59
N VAL A 36 16.91 -12.17 2.91
CA VAL A 36 17.02 -11.00 3.81
C VAL A 36 18.40 -10.32 3.74
N ASN A 37 19.48 -11.05 3.46
CA ASN A 37 20.83 -10.46 3.40
C ASN A 37 21.19 -9.81 2.04
N LYS A 38 20.26 -9.72 1.09
CA LYS A 38 20.50 -9.11 -0.23
C LYS A 38 20.15 -7.61 -0.30
N ASP A 39 19.62 -7.04 0.76
CA ASP A 39 19.12 -5.65 0.76
C ASP A 39 20.11 -4.61 1.34
N ASN A 40 21.38 -4.94 1.56
CA ASN A 40 22.38 -3.98 2.00
C ASN A 40 23.64 -4.01 1.11
N SER A 41 23.50 -3.58 -0.14
CA SER A 41 24.65 -3.10 -0.92
C SER A 41 24.17 -2.23 -2.08
N SER A 42 24.30 -0.93 -1.86
CA SER A 42 24.32 0.09 -2.88
C SER A 42 25.45 -0.17 -3.87
N SER A 43 25.15 -0.37 -5.14
CA SER A 43 25.99 0.10 -6.26
C SER A 43 25.34 -0.19 -7.61
N ASN A 44 25.38 0.84 -8.45
CA ASN A 44 25.06 0.87 -9.87
C ASN A 44 25.49 -0.38 -10.64
N SER A 45 24.57 -0.97 -11.37
CA SER A 45 24.83 -1.57 -12.69
C SER A 45 23.50 -1.83 -13.39
N ASN A 46 23.37 -1.31 -14.60
CA ASN A 46 22.34 -1.64 -15.57
C ASN A 46 22.34 -3.14 -15.84
N ASP A 47 21.24 -3.81 -15.50
CA ASP A 47 20.85 -5.04 -16.18
C ASP A 47 19.33 -5.22 -16.13
N ASN A 48 18.74 -5.21 -17.33
CA ASN A 48 17.35 -5.45 -17.61
C ASN A 48 16.96 -6.92 -17.35
N SER A 49 16.53 -7.22 -16.15
CA SER A 49 15.56 -8.30 -15.89
C SER A 49 14.90 -8.06 -14.53
N SER A 50 13.81 -7.30 -14.56
CA SER A 50 13.08 -6.91 -13.34
C SER A 50 12.23 -8.05 -12.82
N SER A 51 12.72 -8.81 -11.85
CA SER A 51 11.83 -9.33 -10.84
C SER A 51 11.41 -8.14 -9.96
N LYS A 52 10.32 -7.47 -10.33
CA LYS A 52 9.71 -6.44 -9.50
C LYS A 52 9.25 -7.09 -8.20
N THR A 53 10.07 -6.97 -7.15
CA THR A 53 9.57 -7.15 -5.79
C THR A 53 8.43 -6.18 -5.62
N ALA A 54 7.21 -6.67 -5.43
CA ALA A 54 6.04 -5.82 -5.26
C ALA A 54 6.22 -5.02 -3.96
N TYR A 55 6.69 -3.78 -4.08
CA TYR A 55 6.75 -2.85 -2.96
C TYR A 55 5.31 -2.42 -2.63
N ILE A 56 4.84 -2.76 -1.45
CA ILE A 56 3.55 -2.29 -0.95
C ILE A 56 3.79 -0.96 -0.24
N ASP A 57 3.42 0.14 -0.88
CA ASP A 57 3.41 1.45 -0.24
C ASP A 57 2.21 1.53 0.73
N PRO A 58 2.43 1.62 2.05
CA PRO A 58 1.35 1.68 3.03
C PRO A 58 0.52 2.97 2.94
N THR A 59 1.01 3.97 2.22
CA THR A 59 0.26 5.22 1.97
C THR A 59 -0.64 5.14 0.75
N MET A 60 -0.52 4.10 -0.07
CA MET A 60 -1.43 3.87 -1.18
C MET A 60 -2.76 3.26 -0.72
N ALA A 61 -3.84 3.70 -1.33
CA ALA A 61 -5.18 3.20 -1.09
C ALA A 61 -5.94 2.99 -2.41
N ILE A 62 -7.03 2.25 -2.34
CA ILE A 62 -8.06 2.21 -3.37
C ILE A 62 -9.34 2.85 -2.82
N VAL A 63 -10.20 3.37 -3.71
CA VAL A 63 -11.44 4.05 -3.29
C VAL A 63 -12.28 3.18 -2.35
N GLY A 64 -12.37 1.87 -2.62
CA GLY A 64 -13.14 0.93 -1.80
C GLY A 64 -12.68 0.80 -0.34
N THR A 65 -11.43 1.17 -0.02
CA THR A 65 -10.85 1.06 1.34
C THR A 65 -10.39 2.40 1.91
N MET A 66 -10.54 3.50 1.16
CA MET A 66 -9.99 4.79 1.56
C MET A 66 -10.65 5.42 2.80
N LEU A 67 -11.89 5.01 3.13
CA LEU A 67 -12.62 5.54 4.29
C LEU A 67 -12.37 4.76 5.58
N ASN A 68 -11.58 3.69 5.55
CA ASN A 68 -11.30 2.87 6.73
C ASN A 68 -9.78 2.72 6.91
N LYS A 69 -9.13 3.71 7.51
CA LYS A 69 -7.67 3.76 7.71
C LYS A 69 -7.23 3.70 9.17
N GLY A 70 -8.15 3.43 10.10
CA GLY A 70 -7.83 3.25 11.51
C GLY A 70 -7.41 4.53 12.25
N THR A 71 -7.60 5.71 11.65
CA THR A 71 -7.35 7.02 12.27
C THR A 71 -8.60 7.88 12.17
N ASP A 72 -8.86 8.70 13.18
CA ASP A 72 -10.10 9.49 13.27
C ASP A 72 -10.19 10.58 12.20
N GLU A 73 -9.06 11.17 11.81
CA GLU A 73 -9.01 12.23 10.81
C GLU A 73 -7.74 12.14 9.97
N TYR A 74 -7.90 12.13 8.65
CA TYR A 74 -6.81 12.05 7.68
C TYR A 74 -7.21 12.65 6.33
N TYR A 75 -6.22 12.76 5.43
CA TYR A 75 -6.42 13.20 4.07
C TYR A 75 -6.22 12.06 3.07
N VAL A 76 -6.99 12.09 1.98
CA VAL A 76 -6.81 11.20 0.83
C VAL A 76 -6.67 12.06 -0.41
N LEU A 77 -5.51 12.03 -1.06
CA LEU A 77 -5.30 12.68 -2.35
C LEU A 77 -5.62 11.69 -3.46
N ILE A 78 -6.50 12.09 -4.35
CA ILE A 78 -7.00 11.28 -5.47
C ILE A 78 -6.65 11.99 -6.78
N TYR A 79 -5.96 11.32 -7.69
CA TYR A 79 -5.62 11.86 -9.01
C TYR A 79 -5.24 10.75 -9.99
N ASP A 80 -5.18 11.08 -11.27
CA ASP A 80 -4.66 10.17 -12.30
C ASP A 80 -3.14 10.36 -12.40
N ALA A 81 -2.39 9.29 -12.12
CA ALA A 81 -0.93 9.31 -12.14
C ALA A 81 -0.33 9.34 -13.56
N THR A 82 -1.16 9.24 -14.61
CA THR A 82 -0.70 9.30 -16.01
C THR A 82 -0.78 10.70 -16.61
N THR A 83 -1.35 11.67 -15.89
CA THR A 83 -1.44 13.06 -16.36
C THR A 83 -0.10 13.78 -16.25
N GLU A 84 0.11 14.81 -17.06
CA GLU A 84 1.32 15.65 -17.03
C GLU A 84 1.52 16.32 -15.67
N ASP A 85 0.43 16.65 -14.96
CA ASP A 85 0.45 17.29 -13.66
C ASP A 85 0.69 16.34 -12.48
N ALA A 86 0.75 15.03 -12.70
CA ALA A 86 0.83 14.03 -11.64
C ALA A 86 1.99 14.27 -10.66
N SER A 87 3.16 14.69 -11.18
CA SER A 87 4.32 15.01 -10.35
C SER A 87 4.08 16.23 -9.44
N SER A 88 3.37 17.23 -9.93
CA SER A 88 2.97 18.40 -9.16
C SER A 88 1.99 18.04 -8.06
N TYR A 89 1.05 17.15 -8.33
CA TYR A 89 0.10 16.66 -7.33
C TYR A 89 0.77 15.85 -6.21
N ALA A 90 1.69 14.95 -6.57
CA ALA A 90 2.47 14.20 -5.58
C ALA A 90 3.30 15.13 -4.67
N ARG A 91 3.79 16.24 -5.22
CA ARG A 91 4.56 17.25 -4.49
C ARG A 91 3.74 17.96 -3.40
N LEU A 92 2.43 18.16 -3.58
CA LEU A 92 1.56 18.74 -2.55
C LEU A 92 1.61 17.92 -1.25
N ILE A 93 1.53 16.62 -1.34
CA ILE A 93 1.64 15.75 -0.15
C ILE A 93 3.04 15.78 0.45
N THR A 94 4.08 15.82 -0.37
CA THR A 94 5.46 15.93 0.11
C THR A 94 5.67 17.24 0.86
N GLN A 95 5.21 18.36 0.32
CA GLN A 95 5.28 19.67 0.97
C GLN A 95 4.47 19.68 2.28
N TYR A 96 3.25 19.12 2.28
CA TYR A 96 2.45 19.02 3.50
C TYR A 96 3.18 18.26 4.61
N LYS A 97 3.84 17.15 4.27
CA LYS A 97 4.58 16.30 5.23
C LYS A 97 5.79 17.02 5.86
N THR A 98 6.28 18.10 5.30
CA THR A 98 7.35 18.93 5.91
C THR A 98 6.82 19.93 6.94
N GLY A 99 5.51 20.11 7.02
CA GLY A 99 4.85 21.04 7.92
C GLY A 99 4.77 20.55 9.37
N LYS A 100 4.15 21.39 10.21
CA LYS A 100 3.84 21.06 11.60
C LYS A 100 2.39 20.53 11.71
N ASN A 101 2.14 19.66 12.69
CA ASN A 101 0.79 19.10 12.97
C ASN A 101 0.17 18.39 11.75
N ILE A 102 0.98 17.62 11.05
CA ILE A 102 0.54 16.85 9.89
C ILE A 102 -0.38 15.71 10.30
N LYS A 103 -1.45 15.51 9.53
CA LYS A 103 -2.33 14.35 9.64
C LYS A 103 -1.84 13.25 8.71
N ALA A 104 -2.25 12.02 8.95
CA ALA A 104 -2.00 10.94 8.02
C ALA A 104 -2.53 11.30 6.62
N THR A 105 -1.79 10.90 5.59
CA THR A 105 -2.16 11.13 4.20
C THR A 105 -2.07 9.85 3.41
N TYR A 106 -3.06 9.61 2.58
CA TYR A 106 -3.12 8.48 1.66
C TYR A 106 -3.26 8.96 0.23
N THR A 107 -2.82 8.15 -0.71
CA THR A 107 -2.92 8.45 -2.15
C THR A 107 -3.74 7.38 -2.85
N VAL A 108 -4.66 7.81 -3.70
CA VAL A 108 -5.46 6.95 -4.58
C VAL A 108 -5.19 7.34 -6.02
N TYR A 109 -4.75 6.39 -6.83
CA TYR A 109 -4.55 6.60 -8.25
C TYR A 109 -5.79 6.19 -9.05
N LEU A 110 -6.38 7.12 -9.80
CA LEU A 110 -7.58 6.87 -10.60
C LEU A 110 -7.30 5.91 -11.77
N ASN A 111 -6.09 5.93 -12.31
CA ASN A 111 -5.65 5.01 -13.35
C ASN A 111 -5.40 3.57 -12.85
N ASN A 112 -5.55 3.30 -11.55
CA ASN A 112 -5.55 1.93 -11.04
C ASN A 112 -6.84 1.21 -11.49
N PRO A 113 -6.76 0.03 -12.14
CA PRO A 113 -7.93 -0.71 -12.62
C PRO A 113 -9.01 -0.97 -11.55
N LEU A 114 -8.61 -1.13 -10.28
CA LEU A 114 -9.54 -1.33 -9.15
C LEU A 114 -10.39 -0.08 -8.86
N ASN A 115 -9.99 1.09 -9.37
CA ASN A 115 -10.70 2.36 -9.19
C ASN A 115 -11.51 2.77 -10.43
N SER A 116 -11.50 1.98 -11.52
CA SER A 116 -12.10 2.35 -12.80
C SER A 116 -13.56 2.78 -12.71
N LYS A 117 -14.36 2.13 -11.87
CA LYS A 117 -15.78 2.47 -11.69
C LYS A 117 -16.02 3.81 -10.99
N TYR A 118 -14.98 4.39 -10.40
CA TYR A 118 -15.06 5.68 -9.69
C TYR A 118 -14.55 6.85 -10.54
N VAL A 119 -14.10 6.59 -11.75
CA VAL A 119 -13.70 7.63 -12.68
C VAL A 119 -14.94 8.27 -13.29
N ALA A 120 -15.01 9.60 -13.26
CA ALA A 120 -16.07 10.35 -13.91
C ALA A 120 -15.86 10.34 -15.44
N THR A 121 -16.76 9.71 -16.18
CA THR A 121 -16.67 9.60 -17.64
C THR A 121 -17.22 10.83 -18.37
N ASP A 122 -18.18 11.51 -17.75
CA ASP A 122 -18.90 12.64 -18.35
C ASP A 122 -18.48 14.00 -17.77
N GLY A 123 -17.36 14.02 -17.01
CA GLY A 123 -16.89 15.21 -16.34
C GLY A 123 -17.70 15.60 -15.07
N GLU A 124 -18.77 14.89 -14.76
CA GLU A 124 -19.57 15.08 -13.57
C GLU A 124 -18.90 14.37 -12.38
N THR A 125 -18.34 15.15 -11.48
CA THR A 125 -17.74 14.64 -10.24
C THR A 125 -18.76 14.59 -9.12
N ASN A 126 -18.65 13.61 -8.24
CA ASN A 126 -19.42 13.49 -7.02
C ASN A 126 -18.55 13.00 -5.87
N PRO A 127 -17.58 13.82 -5.40
CA PRO A 127 -16.57 13.39 -4.43
C PRO A 127 -17.11 13.32 -3.00
N THR A 128 -18.32 13.81 -2.74
CA THR A 128 -18.93 13.85 -1.40
C THR A 128 -20.14 12.94 -1.26
N ALA A 129 -20.37 12.04 -2.22
CA ALA A 129 -21.46 11.08 -2.14
C ALA A 129 -21.40 10.29 -0.83
N THR A 130 -22.55 10.13 -0.19
CA THR A 130 -22.67 9.37 1.06
C THR A 130 -22.44 7.87 0.83
N ASP A 131 -22.86 7.38 -0.33
CA ASP A 131 -22.64 6.00 -0.75
C ASP A 131 -21.36 5.92 -1.60
N LEU A 132 -20.46 5.02 -1.21
CA LEU A 132 -19.23 4.75 -1.95
C LEU A 132 -19.47 4.43 -3.42
N SER A 133 -20.57 3.74 -3.76
CA SER A 133 -20.89 3.36 -5.14
C SER A 133 -21.16 4.57 -6.05
N ASN A 134 -21.58 5.70 -5.46
CA ASN A 134 -21.91 6.93 -6.15
C ASN A 134 -20.76 7.93 -6.23
N LEU A 135 -19.61 7.64 -5.62
CA LEU A 135 -18.43 8.48 -5.73
C LEU A 135 -17.93 8.52 -7.17
N ARG A 136 -17.61 9.71 -7.65
CA ARG A 136 -17.03 9.95 -8.99
C ARG A 136 -15.97 11.04 -8.89
N PHE A 137 -14.80 10.76 -9.47
CA PHE A 137 -13.64 11.63 -9.49
C PHE A 137 -13.17 11.83 -10.92
N GLY A 138 -13.01 13.06 -11.38
CA GLY A 138 -12.59 13.38 -12.74
C GLY A 138 -11.34 14.25 -12.84
N LYS A 139 -10.88 14.76 -11.69
CA LYS A 139 -9.73 15.65 -11.56
C LYS A 139 -9.06 15.42 -10.21
N ILE A 140 -7.96 16.13 -9.96
CA ILE A 140 -7.34 16.10 -8.64
C ILE A 140 -8.38 16.43 -7.56
N THR A 141 -8.46 15.58 -6.55
CA THR A 141 -9.37 15.76 -5.42
C THR A 141 -8.65 15.44 -4.11
N LEU A 142 -8.68 16.33 -3.14
CA LEU A 142 -8.29 16.05 -1.77
C LEU A 142 -9.54 15.83 -0.95
N LEU A 143 -9.67 14.67 -0.36
CA LEU A 143 -10.71 14.39 0.63
C LEU A 143 -10.17 14.60 2.04
N LYS A 144 -10.95 15.30 2.87
CA LYS A 144 -10.79 15.28 4.32
C LYS A 144 -11.74 14.23 4.87
N VAL A 145 -11.19 13.20 5.46
CA VAL A 145 -11.97 12.10 6.05
C VAL A 145 -11.95 12.26 7.57
N LYS A 146 -13.12 12.14 8.19
CA LYS A 146 -13.28 12.17 9.63
C LYS A 146 -14.29 11.10 10.06
N ASN A 147 -13.93 10.29 11.04
CA ASN A 147 -14.78 9.21 11.55
C ASN A 147 -15.33 8.32 10.42
N ASN A 148 -14.45 7.91 9.50
CA ASN A 148 -14.74 7.08 8.34
C ASN A 148 -15.78 7.67 7.34
N LYS A 149 -15.97 8.99 7.37
CA LYS A 149 -16.87 9.72 6.46
C LYS A 149 -16.10 10.84 5.77
N ILE A 150 -16.49 11.15 4.55
CA ILE A 150 -16.00 12.33 3.83
C ILE A 150 -16.58 13.57 4.49
N ALA A 151 -15.74 14.36 5.13
CA ALA A 151 -16.15 15.62 5.75
C ALA A 151 -16.12 16.78 4.73
N ASN A 152 -15.10 16.81 3.86
CA ASN A 152 -14.92 17.82 2.81
C ASN A 152 -14.22 17.23 1.61
N ALA A 153 -14.42 17.82 0.43
CA ALA A 153 -13.69 17.56 -0.79
C ALA A 153 -13.21 18.88 -1.42
N TYR A 154 -11.99 18.87 -1.93
CA TYR A 154 -11.32 20.01 -2.56
C TYR A 154 -10.81 19.57 -3.94
N GLU A 155 -11.31 20.18 -5.01
CA GLU A 155 -11.11 19.73 -6.39
C GLU A 155 -10.25 20.68 -7.23
N SER A 156 -9.51 21.59 -6.61
CA SER A 156 -8.50 22.41 -7.29
C SER A 156 -7.21 22.48 -6.50
N VAL A 157 -6.10 22.72 -7.18
CA VAL A 157 -4.77 22.84 -6.56
C VAL A 157 -4.77 23.95 -5.50
N GLU A 158 -5.41 25.08 -5.78
CA GLU A 158 -5.49 26.25 -4.89
C GLU A 158 -6.28 25.89 -3.63
N ALA A 159 -7.43 25.22 -3.76
CA ALA A 159 -8.24 24.80 -2.63
C ALA A 159 -7.49 23.77 -1.76
N ILE A 160 -6.75 22.86 -2.40
CA ILE A 160 -5.92 21.87 -1.72
C ILE A 160 -4.77 22.55 -0.96
N LYS A 161 -4.01 23.44 -1.59
CA LYS A 161 -2.94 24.21 -0.94
C LYS A 161 -3.47 24.96 0.27
N LYS A 162 -4.63 25.63 0.13
CA LYS A 162 -5.28 26.37 1.23
C LYS A 162 -5.64 25.46 2.40
N GLU A 163 -6.27 24.29 2.16
CA GLU A 163 -6.61 23.34 3.22
C GLU A 163 -5.39 22.77 3.89
N LEU A 164 -4.37 22.40 3.12
CA LEU A 164 -3.11 21.83 3.62
C LEU A 164 -2.16 22.89 4.21
N LYS A 165 -2.51 24.19 4.11
CA LYS A 165 -1.68 25.33 4.54
C LYS A 165 -0.29 25.32 3.92
N ILE A 166 -0.21 24.96 2.64
CA ILE A 166 1.01 25.00 1.85
C ILE A 166 1.16 26.44 1.31
N THR A 167 2.27 27.09 1.66
CA THR A 167 2.69 28.37 1.06
C THR A 167 3.65 28.09 -0.09
N ASP A 168 3.54 28.89 -1.15
CA ASP A 168 4.45 28.83 -2.31
C ASP A 168 5.87 29.24 -1.92
#